data_1096eaa337d05f470a96dbe4080d7070
#
_entry.id   1096eaa337d05f470a96dbe4080d7070
#
_cell.length_a   1.000
_cell.length_b   1.000
_cell.length_c   1.000
_cell.angle_alpha   90.00
_cell.angle_beta   90.00
_cell.angle_gamma   90.00
#
_symmetry.space_group_name_H-M   'P 1'
#
loop_
_entity.id
_entity.type
_entity.pdbx_description
1 polymer ?
#
loop_
_entity_poly.entity_id
_entity_poly.type
_entity_poly.pdbx_seq_one_letter_code
_entity_poly.pdbx_strand_id
1 'polypeptide(L)'
;MNIIPSNCFNEQNLSTSVNKFFKTFQLSSILTICNCKKLKGINVMLLFSYILCNVFRDRSFYMQSHLQPETLGFSKNTYYRFLTNVKSNWLRFTTLLSEKIINSHIRKLTSDTRADCFIVDDSLFERTGYKHTELVSKVFDHVSMKFKKGFRLMTLGWSNGVSFIPINFALLASADDKKVLGPIQSFDKRSLAGRRRALAQTKGTDVMIKLLKTAINSGHRAKYVLFDSWFSNPAQLAEIKHLKWMLLP
;
A
#
# COMPACT_ATOMS: atom_id res chain seq x y z
N MET A 1 -3.05 -16.83 -14.49
CA MET A 1 -1.80 -17.59 -14.38
C MET A 1 -1.47 -17.72 -12.90
N ASN A 2 -1.60 -18.93 -12.31
CA ASN A 2 -1.21 -19.15 -10.92
C ASN A 2 0.32 -19.27 -10.88
N ILE A 3 0.98 -18.22 -10.40
CA ILE A 3 2.45 -18.14 -10.28
C ILE A 3 2.97 -18.95 -9.08
N ILE A 4 2.07 -19.48 -8.25
CA ILE A 4 2.42 -20.22 -7.04
C ILE A 4 2.03 -21.70 -7.26
N PRO A 5 2.99 -22.64 -7.21
CA PRO A 5 2.68 -24.05 -7.34
C PRO A 5 1.71 -24.51 -6.25
N SER A 6 0.64 -25.16 -6.64
CA SER A 6 -0.44 -25.65 -5.75
C SER A 6 0.02 -26.63 -4.67
N ASN A 7 1.20 -27.22 -4.81
CA ASN A 7 1.72 -28.26 -3.92
C ASN A 7 2.54 -27.77 -2.71
N CYS A 8 2.71 -26.45 -2.53
CA CYS A 8 3.55 -25.89 -1.45
C CYS A 8 2.77 -25.42 -0.21
N PHE A 9 1.44 -25.51 -0.19
CA PHE A 9 0.63 -24.92 0.88
C PHE A 9 -0.02 -25.98 1.79
N ASN A 10 0.79 -26.62 2.62
CA ASN A 10 0.29 -27.17 3.86
C ASN A 10 0.02 -26.00 4.83
N GLU A 11 -1.15 -25.95 5.48
CA GLU A 11 -1.55 -24.86 6.38
C GLU A 11 -0.55 -24.62 7.53
N GLN A 12 0.08 -25.68 8.04
CA GLN A 12 1.12 -25.59 9.05
C GLN A 12 2.38 -24.89 8.51
N ASN A 13 2.80 -25.21 7.29
CA ASN A 13 3.95 -24.59 6.64
C ASN A 13 3.72 -23.10 6.35
N LEU A 14 2.51 -22.74 5.92
CA LEU A 14 2.13 -21.35 5.71
C LEU A 14 2.18 -20.54 7.02
N SER A 15 1.57 -21.06 8.08
CA SER A 15 1.58 -20.40 9.39
C SER A 15 3.00 -20.23 9.94
N THR A 16 3.85 -21.25 9.79
CA THR A 16 5.27 -21.21 10.20
C THR A 16 6.04 -20.14 9.41
N SER A 17 5.86 -20.09 8.08
CA SER A 17 6.51 -19.10 7.21
C SER A 17 6.07 -17.67 7.53
N VAL A 18 4.78 -17.44 7.75
CA VAL A 18 4.23 -16.16 8.17
C VAL A 18 4.79 -15.73 9.53
N ASN A 19 4.86 -16.63 10.50
CA ASN A 19 5.42 -16.34 11.82
C ASN A 19 6.93 -16.02 11.75
N LYS A 20 7.69 -16.74 10.91
CA LYS A 20 9.10 -16.44 10.65
C LYS A 20 9.25 -15.05 10.05
N PHE A 21 8.46 -14.71 9.04
CA PHE A 21 8.44 -13.37 8.44
C PHE A 21 8.14 -12.28 9.49
N PHE A 22 7.15 -12.48 10.35
CA PHE A 22 6.80 -11.53 11.39
C PHE A 22 7.93 -11.28 12.37
N LYS A 23 8.62 -12.34 12.80
CA LYS A 23 9.78 -12.24 13.70
C LYS A 23 10.96 -11.57 13.02
N THR A 24 11.31 -12.00 11.79
CA THR A 24 12.45 -11.48 11.03
C THR A 24 12.33 -9.97 10.82
N PHE A 25 11.14 -9.49 10.43
CA PHE A 25 10.92 -8.07 10.13
C PHE A 25 10.31 -7.28 11.31
N GLN A 26 10.17 -7.88 12.50
CA GLN A 26 9.66 -7.23 13.71
C GLN A 26 8.31 -6.52 13.47
N LEU A 27 7.36 -7.19 12.82
CA LEU A 27 6.09 -6.59 12.41
C LEU A 27 5.29 -6.01 13.57
N SER A 28 5.34 -6.63 14.75
CA SER A 28 4.64 -6.13 15.95
C SER A 28 5.06 -4.70 16.30
N SER A 29 6.37 -4.43 16.26
CA SER A 29 6.91 -3.09 16.51
C SER A 29 6.48 -2.10 15.44
N ILE A 30 6.55 -2.48 14.16
CA ILE A 30 6.12 -1.61 13.05
C ILE A 30 4.63 -1.29 13.16
N LEU A 31 3.78 -2.28 13.43
CA LEU A 31 2.34 -2.07 13.62
C LEU A 31 2.06 -1.09 14.76
N THR A 32 2.79 -1.22 15.87
CA THR A 32 2.67 -0.34 17.04
C THR A 32 3.06 1.10 16.69
N ILE A 33 4.21 1.30 16.03
CA ILE A 33 4.69 2.62 15.58
C ILE A 33 3.72 3.28 14.60
N CYS A 34 3.02 2.46 13.80
CA CYS A 34 2.03 2.91 12.83
C CYS A 34 0.61 3.08 13.42
N ASN A 35 0.49 2.98 14.73
CA ASN A 35 -0.78 3.06 15.46
C ASN A 35 -1.81 2.00 15.01
N CYS A 36 -1.35 0.89 14.42
CA CYS A 36 -2.15 -0.27 14.08
C CYS A 36 -2.27 -1.20 15.29
N LYS A 37 -2.83 -0.70 16.39
CA LYS A 37 -2.91 -1.40 17.66
C LYS A 37 -4.36 -1.52 18.16
N LYS A 38 -4.61 -2.50 19.00
CA LYS A 38 -5.84 -2.67 19.76
C LYS A 38 -5.51 -2.66 21.26
N LEU A 39 -6.33 -1.97 22.04
CA LEU A 39 -6.14 -1.86 23.48
C LEU A 39 -6.81 -3.00 24.24
N LYS A 40 -7.87 -3.59 23.69
CA LYS A 40 -8.67 -4.66 24.31
C LYS A 40 -9.07 -5.73 23.28
N GLY A 41 -9.28 -6.95 23.75
CA GLY A 41 -9.76 -8.08 22.95
C GLY A 41 -8.67 -8.78 22.16
N ILE A 42 -8.99 -9.24 20.95
CA ILE A 42 -8.12 -10.06 20.10
C ILE A 42 -6.80 -9.37 19.80
N ASN A 43 -5.70 -10.11 19.89
CA ASN A 43 -4.36 -9.63 19.58
C ASN A 43 -4.26 -9.21 18.10
N VAL A 44 -3.65 -8.05 17.86
CA VAL A 44 -3.46 -7.49 16.51
C VAL A 44 -2.65 -8.44 15.62
N MET A 45 -1.62 -9.10 16.17
CA MET A 45 -0.79 -10.03 15.40
C MET A 45 -1.60 -11.22 14.88
N LEU A 46 -2.58 -11.69 15.66
CA LEU A 46 -3.47 -12.76 15.23
C LEU A 46 -4.37 -12.31 14.06
N LEU A 47 -4.95 -11.13 14.15
CA LEU A 47 -5.73 -10.54 13.05
C LEU A 47 -4.88 -10.31 11.80
N PHE A 48 -3.68 -9.79 11.99
CA PHE A 48 -2.78 -9.50 10.87
C PHE A 48 -2.25 -10.78 10.22
N SER A 49 -1.93 -11.81 11.01
CA SER A 49 -1.58 -13.14 10.50
C SER A 49 -2.70 -13.73 9.65
N TYR A 50 -3.93 -13.65 10.15
CA TYR A 50 -5.11 -14.10 9.42
C TYR A 50 -5.27 -13.37 8.08
N ILE A 51 -5.15 -12.04 8.07
CA ILE A 51 -5.24 -11.23 6.85
C ILE A 51 -4.18 -11.66 5.83
N LEU A 52 -2.94 -11.82 6.27
CA LEU A 52 -1.84 -12.19 5.39
C LEU A 52 -1.99 -13.62 4.86
N CYS A 53 -2.37 -14.58 5.72
CA CYS A 53 -2.61 -15.96 5.28
C CYS A 53 -3.74 -16.06 4.26
N ASN A 54 -4.79 -15.25 4.39
CA ASN A 54 -5.90 -15.27 3.43
C ASN A 54 -5.50 -14.81 2.02
N VAL A 55 -4.52 -13.93 1.88
CA VAL A 55 -3.97 -13.55 0.57
C VAL A 55 -3.40 -14.78 -0.17
N PHE A 56 -2.75 -15.68 0.55
CA PHE A 56 -2.18 -16.90 -0.02
C PHE A 56 -3.20 -18.02 -0.24
N ARG A 57 -4.33 -17.98 0.47
CA ARG A 57 -5.41 -18.97 0.35
C ARG A 57 -6.41 -18.65 -0.75
N ASP A 58 -6.29 -17.50 -1.38
CA ASP A 58 -7.26 -16.97 -2.36
C ASP A 58 -8.71 -16.98 -1.83
N ARG A 59 -8.87 -16.71 -0.54
CA ARG A 59 -10.16 -16.69 0.16
C ARG A 59 -10.48 -15.30 0.66
N SER A 60 -11.69 -14.82 0.37
CA SER A 60 -12.17 -13.59 1.00
C SER A 60 -12.63 -13.86 2.43
N PHE A 61 -12.45 -12.88 3.30
CA PHE A 61 -13.01 -12.93 4.66
C PHE A 61 -14.53 -13.15 4.64
N TYR A 62 -15.23 -12.53 3.69
CA TYR A 62 -16.68 -12.69 3.54
C TYR A 62 -17.06 -14.16 3.35
N MET A 63 -16.44 -14.84 2.41
CA MET A 63 -16.69 -16.26 2.15
C MET A 63 -16.40 -17.13 3.38
N GLN A 64 -15.26 -16.93 4.01
CA GLN A 64 -14.88 -17.73 5.18
C GLN A 64 -15.80 -17.48 6.38
N SER A 65 -16.20 -16.23 6.62
CA SER A 65 -17.11 -15.90 7.73
C SER A 65 -18.54 -16.44 7.56
N HIS A 66 -18.92 -16.82 6.34
CA HIS A 66 -20.21 -17.45 6.03
C HIS A 66 -20.14 -18.97 6.02
N LEU A 67 -19.04 -19.52 5.49
CA LEU A 67 -18.90 -20.97 5.34
C LEU A 67 -18.39 -21.65 6.62
N GLN A 68 -17.54 -20.98 7.39
CA GLN A 68 -16.87 -21.57 8.55
C GLN A 68 -16.65 -20.51 9.66
N PRO A 69 -17.71 -19.88 10.19
CA PRO A 69 -17.59 -18.79 11.17
C PRO A 69 -16.89 -19.21 12.46
N GLU A 70 -17.04 -20.48 12.89
CA GLU A 70 -16.46 -21.05 14.10
C GLU A 70 -14.92 -21.14 14.05
N THR A 71 -14.34 -21.17 12.86
CA THR A 71 -12.86 -21.30 12.70
C THR A 71 -12.11 -19.97 12.89
N LEU A 72 -12.82 -18.86 12.97
CA LEU A 72 -12.20 -17.53 12.93
C LEU A 72 -11.61 -17.08 14.27
N GLY A 73 -12.11 -17.55 15.41
CA GLY A 73 -11.69 -17.09 16.75
C GLY A 73 -11.97 -15.61 17.04
N PHE A 74 -12.63 -14.88 16.13
CA PHE A 74 -13.02 -13.47 16.26
C PHE A 74 -14.22 -13.13 15.36
N SER A 75 -14.95 -12.08 15.76
CA SER A 75 -16.15 -11.65 15.04
C SER A 75 -15.84 -10.84 13.79
N LYS A 76 -16.76 -10.85 12.82
CA LYS A 76 -16.77 -10.02 11.62
C LYS A 76 -16.53 -8.52 11.95
N ASN A 77 -17.16 -8.02 13.00
CA ASN A 77 -17.00 -6.63 13.44
C ASN A 77 -15.57 -6.33 13.90
N THR A 78 -14.90 -7.28 14.54
CA THR A 78 -13.50 -7.13 14.97
C THR A 78 -12.58 -6.96 13.77
N TYR A 79 -12.76 -7.75 12.73
CA TYR A 79 -12.00 -7.69 11.49
C TYR A 79 -12.16 -6.33 10.78
N TYR A 80 -13.41 -5.93 10.51
CA TYR A 80 -13.63 -4.67 9.80
C TYR A 80 -13.24 -3.44 10.61
N ARG A 81 -13.48 -3.42 11.93
CA ARG A 81 -13.00 -2.32 12.79
C ARG A 81 -11.48 -2.17 12.79
N PHE A 82 -10.76 -3.26 12.67
CA PHE A 82 -9.30 -3.20 12.54
C PHE A 82 -8.89 -2.57 11.22
N LEU A 83 -9.45 -3.01 10.08
CA LEU A 83 -9.12 -2.51 8.76
C LEU A 83 -9.54 -1.05 8.55
N THR A 84 -10.71 -0.67 9.06
CA THR A 84 -11.29 0.68 8.88
C THR A 84 -10.85 1.68 9.96
N ASN A 85 -9.94 1.30 10.85
CA ASN A 85 -9.47 2.19 11.90
C ASN A 85 -8.78 3.41 11.31
N VAL A 86 -9.41 4.57 11.45
CA VAL A 86 -8.93 5.86 10.92
C VAL A 86 -7.60 6.32 11.52
N LYS A 87 -7.22 5.77 12.67
CA LYS A 87 -5.95 6.08 13.36
C LYS A 87 -4.78 5.23 12.86
N SER A 88 -5.03 4.13 12.14
CA SER A 88 -3.98 3.27 11.60
C SER A 88 -3.30 3.92 10.40
N ASN A 89 -1.97 4.05 10.47
CA ASN A 89 -1.17 4.63 9.39
C ASN A 89 -0.60 3.55 8.47
N TRP A 90 -1.45 3.03 7.58
CA TRP A 90 -1.07 1.98 6.64
C TRP A 90 0.02 2.42 5.66
N LEU A 91 0.02 3.68 5.23
CA LEU A 91 1.07 4.23 4.37
C LEU A 91 2.44 4.14 5.07
N ARG A 92 2.51 4.59 6.32
CA ARG A 92 3.74 4.47 7.13
C ARG A 92 4.13 3.01 7.38
N PHE A 93 3.13 2.14 7.59
CA PHE A 93 3.36 0.71 7.80
C PHE A 93 4.06 0.08 6.59
N THR A 94 3.53 0.25 5.38
CA THR A 94 4.13 -0.30 4.16
C THR A 94 5.51 0.29 3.91
N THR A 95 5.69 1.60 4.13
CA THR A 95 6.98 2.27 3.96
C THR A 95 8.05 1.73 4.93
N LEU A 96 7.75 1.56 6.21
CA LEU A 96 8.72 1.05 7.18
C LEU A 96 9.02 -0.44 6.98
N LEU A 97 8.01 -1.22 6.60
CA LEU A 97 8.19 -2.65 6.32
C LEU A 97 9.07 -2.86 5.09
N SER A 98 8.79 -2.15 4.01
CA SER A 98 9.59 -2.25 2.78
C SER A 98 11.04 -1.79 2.98
N GLU A 99 11.26 -0.70 3.75
CA GLU A 99 12.60 -0.26 4.10
C GLU A 99 13.39 -1.39 4.80
N LYS A 100 12.76 -2.02 5.78
CA LYS A 100 13.38 -3.11 6.52
C LYS A 100 13.68 -4.32 5.63
N ILE A 101 12.75 -4.71 4.75
CA ILE A 101 12.95 -5.80 3.79
C ILE A 101 14.10 -5.48 2.84
N ILE A 102 14.09 -4.31 2.23
CA ILE A 102 15.08 -3.90 1.24
C ILE A 102 16.48 -3.84 1.87
N ASN A 103 16.63 -3.06 2.96
CA ASN A 103 17.95 -2.79 3.51
C ASN A 103 18.56 -3.96 4.26
N SER A 104 17.75 -4.76 4.97
CA SER A 104 18.30 -5.89 5.74
C SER A 104 18.50 -7.16 4.92
N HIS A 105 17.75 -7.36 3.81
CA HIS A 105 17.79 -8.61 3.05
C HIS A 105 18.11 -8.40 1.57
N ILE A 106 17.27 -7.67 0.84
CA ILE A 106 17.34 -7.64 -0.63
C ILE A 106 18.59 -6.92 -1.12
N ARG A 107 18.96 -5.80 -0.51
CA ARG A 107 20.14 -5.01 -0.90
C ARG A 107 21.43 -5.82 -0.76
N LYS A 108 21.54 -6.66 0.25
CA LYS A 108 22.70 -7.55 0.45
C LYS A 108 22.84 -8.63 -0.63
N LEU A 109 21.74 -8.98 -1.30
CA LEU A 109 21.71 -9.94 -2.40
C LEU A 109 21.85 -9.27 -3.77
N THR A 110 21.93 -7.93 -3.79
CA THR A 110 22.03 -7.15 -5.01
C THR A 110 23.51 -6.96 -5.36
N SER A 111 23.89 -7.30 -6.59
CA SER A 111 25.25 -7.04 -7.11
C SER A 111 25.49 -5.54 -7.25
N ASP A 112 26.72 -5.07 -6.98
CA ASP A 112 27.11 -3.67 -7.15
C ASP A 112 27.04 -3.18 -8.61
N THR A 113 27.05 -4.13 -9.56
CA THR A 113 26.86 -3.82 -10.99
C THR A 113 25.40 -3.54 -11.36
N ARG A 114 24.45 -3.85 -10.51
CA ARG A 114 23.03 -3.59 -10.75
C ARG A 114 22.64 -2.19 -10.30
N ALA A 115 21.86 -1.52 -11.13
CA ALA A 115 21.25 -0.26 -10.78
C ALA A 115 19.92 -0.51 -10.07
N ASP A 116 19.78 0.02 -8.87
CA ASP A 116 18.49 0.05 -8.19
C ASP A 116 17.71 1.31 -8.59
N CYS A 117 16.38 1.18 -8.64
CA CYS A 117 15.50 2.25 -9.05
C CYS A 117 14.22 2.32 -8.20
N PHE A 118 13.75 3.53 -8.03
CA PHE A 118 12.35 3.78 -7.68
C PHE A 118 11.49 3.67 -8.93
N ILE A 119 10.33 3.04 -8.82
CA ILE A 119 9.37 2.88 -9.91
C ILE A 119 8.05 3.45 -9.44
N VAL A 120 7.53 4.44 -10.19
CA VAL A 120 6.19 5.00 -9.95
C VAL A 120 5.30 4.62 -11.12
N ASP A 121 4.18 4.03 -10.80
CA ASP A 121 3.16 3.67 -11.77
C ASP A 121 1.77 3.90 -11.19
N ASP A 122 0.77 4.08 -12.06
CA ASP A 122 -0.61 4.19 -11.65
C ASP A 122 -1.50 3.21 -12.41
N SER A 123 -2.46 2.66 -11.70
CA SER A 123 -3.43 1.71 -12.25
C SER A 123 -4.86 2.06 -11.85
N LEU A 124 -5.80 1.62 -12.64
CA LEU A 124 -7.21 1.77 -12.30
C LEU A 124 -7.59 0.80 -11.18
N PHE A 125 -8.15 1.34 -10.11
CA PHE A 125 -8.76 0.58 -9.03
C PHE A 125 -10.28 0.73 -9.08
N GLU A 126 -10.94 -0.14 -9.83
CA GLU A 126 -12.37 -0.07 -10.09
C GLU A 126 -13.21 -0.38 -8.85
N ARG A 127 -14.33 0.35 -8.69
CA ARG A 127 -15.30 0.17 -7.60
C ARG A 127 -16.74 0.25 -8.11
N THR A 128 -17.45 -0.86 -8.09
CA THR A 128 -18.86 -0.93 -8.48
C THR A 128 -19.79 -0.38 -7.40
N GLY A 129 -19.46 -0.59 -6.11
CA GLY A 129 -20.24 -0.14 -4.95
C GLY A 129 -20.00 1.32 -4.56
N TYR A 130 -20.07 2.25 -5.52
CA TYR A 130 -19.69 3.64 -5.34
C TYR A 130 -20.54 4.43 -4.34
N LYS A 131 -21.80 4.07 -4.13
CA LYS A 131 -22.72 4.79 -3.20
C LYS A 131 -22.25 4.79 -1.74
N HIS A 132 -21.50 3.76 -1.35
CA HIS A 132 -21.03 3.58 0.03
C HIS A 132 -19.51 3.72 0.16
N THR A 133 -18.81 3.96 -0.94
CA THR A 133 -17.35 4.13 -0.95
C THR A 133 -17.01 5.60 -1.11
N GLU A 134 -16.40 6.18 -0.08
CA GLU A 134 -16.02 7.59 -0.04
C GLU A 134 -15.06 7.95 -1.19
N LEU A 135 -15.26 9.14 -1.77
CA LEU A 135 -14.44 9.74 -2.81
C LEU A 135 -14.32 8.95 -4.13
N VAL A 136 -15.12 7.89 -4.34
CA VAL A 136 -15.13 7.24 -5.66
C VAL A 136 -15.44 8.25 -6.73
N SER A 137 -14.62 8.26 -7.78
CA SER A 137 -14.72 9.25 -8.86
C SER A 137 -14.86 8.58 -10.22
N LYS A 138 -15.22 9.36 -11.24
CA LYS A 138 -15.07 8.96 -12.64
C LYS A 138 -13.58 9.02 -13.00
N VAL A 139 -13.00 7.86 -13.35
CA VAL A 139 -11.61 7.71 -13.75
C VAL A 139 -11.57 7.26 -15.19
N PHE A 140 -10.75 7.90 -16.02
CA PHE A 140 -10.57 7.48 -17.39
C PHE A 140 -9.65 6.25 -17.47
N ASP A 141 -10.12 5.21 -18.13
CA ASP A 141 -9.36 3.99 -18.38
C ASP A 141 -8.79 4.03 -19.80
N HIS A 142 -7.48 4.18 -19.88
CA HIS A 142 -6.76 4.27 -21.17
C HIS A 142 -6.78 2.96 -21.98
N VAL A 143 -7.02 1.83 -21.33
CA VAL A 143 -7.10 0.52 -22.01
C VAL A 143 -8.43 0.37 -22.73
N SER A 144 -9.54 0.62 -22.03
CA SER A 144 -10.88 0.50 -22.62
C SER A 144 -11.39 1.80 -23.25
N MET A 145 -10.63 2.90 -23.16
CA MET A 145 -10.98 4.24 -23.64
C MET A 145 -12.35 4.74 -23.12
N LYS A 146 -12.68 4.36 -21.89
CA LYS A 146 -13.97 4.67 -21.25
C LYS A 146 -13.77 5.21 -19.83
N PHE A 147 -14.75 5.96 -19.34
CA PHE A 147 -14.79 6.33 -17.93
C PHE A 147 -15.32 5.17 -17.09
N LYS A 148 -14.60 4.82 -16.05
CA LYS A 148 -14.98 3.83 -15.03
C LYS A 148 -15.14 4.49 -13.67
N LYS A 149 -15.80 3.79 -12.73
CA LYS A 149 -16.00 4.25 -11.35
C LYS A 149 -14.92 3.66 -10.48
N GLY A 150 -14.15 4.49 -9.79
CA GLY A 150 -13.06 3.99 -8.96
C GLY A 150 -12.08 5.06 -8.52
N PHE A 151 -10.84 4.64 -8.40
CA PHE A 151 -9.69 5.46 -8.04
C PHE A 151 -8.55 5.19 -9.02
N ARG A 152 -7.60 6.10 -9.07
CA ARG A 152 -6.28 5.84 -9.60
C ARG A 152 -5.39 5.39 -8.45
N LEU A 153 -4.91 4.16 -8.47
CA LEU A 153 -3.96 3.64 -7.49
C LEU A 153 -2.55 3.97 -7.97
N MET A 154 -1.96 5.01 -7.38
CA MET A 154 -0.55 5.31 -7.60
C MET A 154 0.30 4.52 -6.63
N THR A 155 1.27 3.78 -7.14
CA THR A 155 2.20 2.96 -6.37
C THR A 155 3.63 3.42 -6.59
N LEU A 156 4.38 3.58 -5.51
CA LEU A 156 5.83 3.69 -5.53
C LEU A 156 6.44 2.38 -5.07
N GLY A 157 7.30 1.80 -5.89
CA GLY A 157 8.09 0.61 -5.57
C GLY A 157 9.58 0.86 -5.69
N TRP A 158 10.36 -0.12 -5.23
CA TRP A 158 11.80 -0.21 -5.43
C TRP A 158 12.13 -1.50 -6.15
N SER A 159 13.09 -1.44 -7.07
CA SER A 159 13.57 -2.61 -7.79
C SER A 159 15.08 -2.58 -7.98
N ASN A 160 15.70 -3.75 -7.95
CA ASN A 160 17.11 -3.96 -8.35
C ASN A 160 17.22 -4.68 -9.71
N GLY A 161 16.15 -4.67 -10.50
CA GLY A 161 16.09 -5.36 -11.80
C GLY A 161 15.68 -6.84 -11.72
N VAL A 162 15.67 -7.44 -10.53
CA VAL A 162 15.24 -8.84 -10.30
C VAL A 162 14.06 -8.90 -9.35
N SER A 163 14.13 -8.15 -8.25
CA SER A 163 13.07 -8.08 -7.25
C SER A 163 12.34 -6.74 -7.35
N PHE A 164 11.03 -6.76 -7.13
CA PHE A 164 10.20 -5.56 -6.98
C PHE A 164 9.55 -5.55 -5.61
N ILE A 165 9.75 -4.49 -4.85
CA ILE A 165 9.17 -4.30 -3.51
C ILE A 165 8.32 -3.03 -3.50
N PRO A 166 6.99 -3.13 -3.32
CA PRO A 166 6.14 -1.96 -3.12
C PRO A 166 6.53 -1.22 -1.84
N ILE A 167 6.73 0.09 -1.93
CA ILE A 167 7.09 0.93 -0.78
C ILE A 167 5.84 1.55 -0.16
N ASN A 168 5.15 2.35 -0.97
CA ASN A 168 3.97 3.07 -0.53
C ASN A 168 3.02 3.33 -1.70
N PHE A 169 1.83 3.84 -1.40
CA PHE A 169 0.79 4.03 -2.39
C PHE A 169 -0.17 5.16 -2.00
N ALA A 170 -0.92 5.65 -2.98
CA ALA A 170 -2.04 6.55 -2.77
C ALA A 170 -3.21 6.17 -3.68
N LEU A 171 -4.43 6.17 -3.14
CA LEU A 171 -5.66 6.12 -3.92
C LEU A 171 -6.05 7.54 -4.29
N LEU A 172 -6.00 7.87 -5.59
CA LEU A 172 -6.31 9.19 -6.10
C LEU A 172 -7.77 9.26 -6.57
N ALA A 173 -8.44 10.32 -6.15
CA ALA A 173 -9.79 10.69 -6.54
C ALA A 173 -9.74 12.00 -7.35
N SER A 174 -10.87 12.41 -7.91
CA SER A 174 -10.96 13.70 -8.55
C SER A 174 -10.82 14.84 -7.54
N ALA A 175 -10.04 15.86 -7.89
CA ALA A 175 -10.02 17.13 -7.16
C ALA A 175 -11.29 17.98 -7.41
N ASP A 176 -12.02 17.68 -8.50
CA ASP A 176 -13.29 18.30 -8.83
C ASP A 176 -14.43 17.48 -8.19
N ASP A 177 -15.07 18.04 -7.18
CA ASP A 177 -16.16 17.39 -6.44
C ASP A 177 -17.34 17.00 -7.35
N LYS A 178 -17.55 17.71 -8.48
CA LYS A 178 -18.58 17.34 -9.47
C LYS A 178 -18.33 16.00 -10.15
N LYS A 179 -17.09 15.53 -10.16
CA LYS A 179 -16.70 14.23 -10.70
C LYS A 179 -16.64 13.12 -9.65
N VAL A 180 -16.81 13.48 -8.37
CA VAL A 180 -16.89 12.53 -7.26
C VAL A 180 -18.31 11.95 -7.22
N LEU A 181 -18.41 10.64 -7.21
CA LEU A 181 -19.69 9.89 -7.24
C LEU A 181 -20.05 9.34 -5.87
N GLY A 182 -19.07 9.10 -5.03
CA GLY A 182 -19.23 8.61 -3.66
C GLY A 182 -19.46 9.75 -2.68
N PRO A 183 -19.80 9.43 -1.41
CA PRO A 183 -19.94 10.45 -0.38
C PRO A 183 -18.62 11.16 -0.10
N ILE A 184 -18.70 12.44 0.25
CA ILE A 184 -17.55 13.26 0.70
C ILE A 184 -17.75 13.50 2.19
N GLN A 185 -16.82 13.00 3.02
CA GLN A 185 -16.85 13.21 4.47
C GLN A 185 -15.83 14.26 4.89
N SER A 186 -16.23 15.10 5.82
CA SER A 186 -15.33 16.11 6.39
C SER A 186 -14.59 15.54 7.60
N PHE A 187 -13.27 15.79 7.65
CA PHE A 187 -12.40 15.42 8.76
C PHE A 187 -11.49 16.59 9.11
N ASP A 188 -11.07 16.68 10.37
CA ASP A 188 -10.03 17.63 10.76
C ASP A 188 -8.79 17.41 9.86
N LYS A 189 -8.37 18.44 9.15
CA LYS A 189 -7.24 18.43 8.21
C LYS A 189 -5.91 18.02 8.87
N ARG A 190 -5.77 18.22 10.18
CA ARG A 190 -4.59 17.81 10.96
C ARG A 190 -4.59 16.31 11.27
N SER A 191 -5.76 15.67 11.25
CA SER A 191 -5.90 14.24 11.51
C SER A 191 -5.30 13.40 10.36
N LEU A 192 -4.96 12.16 10.65
CA LEU A 192 -4.50 11.22 9.62
C LEU A 192 -5.58 10.99 8.55
N ALA A 193 -6.84 10.92 8.98
CA ALA A 193 -7.98 10.76 8.08
C ALA A 193 -8.12 11.96 7.12
N GLY A 194 -8.05 13.18 7.64
CA GLY A 194 -8.10 14.41 6.82
C GLY A 194 -6.92 14.50 5.86
N ARG A 195 -5.69 14.21 6.32
CA ARG A 195 -4.50 14.22 5.45
C ARG A 195 -4.57 13.19 4.31
N ARG A 196 -5.14 11.99 4.55
CA ARG A 196 -5.34 10.99 3.49
C ARG A 196 -6.32 11.46 2.42
N ARG A 197 -7.40 12.13 2.82
CA ARG A 197 -8.39 12.67 1.89
C ARG A 197 -7.85 13.82 1.06
N ALA A 198 -7.11 14.72 1.71
CA ALA A 198 -6.39 15.78 1.00
C ALA A 198 -5.39 15.21 -0.02
N LEU A 199 -4.66 14.15 0.36
CA LEU A 199 -3.74 13.47 -0.56
C LEU A 199 -4.50 12.84 -1.74
N ALA A 200 -5.66 12.22 -1.50
CA ALA A 200 -6.46 11.59 -2.55
C ALA A 200 -6.95 12.59 -3.62
N GLN A 201 -7.22 13.84 -3.24
CA GLN A 201 -7.67 14.90 -4.14
C GLN A 201 -6.52 15.83 -4.60
N THR A 202 -5.27 15.47 -4.33
CA THR A 202 -4.09 16.20 -4.83
C THR A 202 -3.76 15.71 -6.26
N LYS A 203 -3.18 16.61 -7.08
CA LYS A 203 -2.70 16.27 -8.42
C LYS A 203 -1.69 15.12 -8.39
N GLY A 204 -1.83 14.16 -9.30
CA GLY A 204 -1.02 12.93 -9.30
C GLY A 204 0.48 13.19 -9.32
N THR A 205 0.95 14.17 -10.12
CA THR A 205 2.36 14.55 -10.17
C THR A 205 2.91 15.04 -8.82
N ASP A 206 2.10 15.77 -8.04
CA ASP A 206 2.51 16.23 -6.71
C ASP A 206 2.45 15.10 -5.69
N VAL A 207 1.52 14.15 -5.87
CA VAL A 207 1.46 12.94 -5.05
C VAL A 207 2.70 12.06 -5.28
N MET A 208 3.14 11.88 -6.53
CA MET A 208 4.38 11.19 -6.86
C MET A 208 5.56 11.74 -6.05
N ILE A 209 5.74 13.05 -6.05
CA ILE A 209 6.81 13.71 -5.27
C ILE A 209 6.64 13.47 -3.76
N LYS A 210 5.43 13.53 -3.22
CA LYS A 210 5.17 13.24 -1.80
C LYS A 210 5.50 11.80 -1.43
N LEU A 211 5.17 10.83 -2.30
CA LEU A 211 5.51 9.42 -2.08
C LEU A 211 7.03 9.20 -2.10
N LEU A 212 7.75 9.79 -3.06
CA LEU A 212 9.20 9.76 -3.14
C LEU A 212 9.85 10.37 -1.89
N LYS A 213 9.45 11.58 -1.49
CA LYS A 213 9.96 12.23 -0.26
C LYS A 213 9.73 11.36 0.97
N THR A 214 8.55 10.74 1.08
CA THR A 214 8.23 9.85 2.20
C THR A 214 9.14 8.63 2.22
N ALA A 215 9.43 8.02 1.07
CA ALA A 215 10.34 6.89 0.96
C ALA A 215 11.77 7.28 1.33
N ILE A 216 12.29 8.37 0.78
CA ILE A 216 13.64 8.88 1.03
C ILE A 216 13.82 9.20 2.52
N ASN A 217 12.88 9.91 3.13
CA ASN A 217 12.92 10.27 4.55
C ASN A 217 12.83 9.05 5.48
N SER A 218 12.31 7.93 4.97
CA SER A 218 12.24 6.66 5.71
C SER A 218 13.46 5.75 5.49
N GLY A 219 14.50 6.22 4.80
CA GLY A 219 15.75 5.47 4.60
C GLY A 219 15.86 4.71 3.29
N HIS A 220 14.87 4.78 2.40
CA HIS A 220 15.00 4.19 1.07
C HIS A 220 16.00 4.98 0.21
N ARG A 221 16.77 4.25 -0.60
CA ARG A 221 17.74 4.81 -1.54
C ARG A 221 17.64 4.08 -2.87
N ALA A 222 17.81 4.82 -3.97
CA ALA A 222 17.89 4.27 -5.32
C ALA A 222 18.67 5.21 -6.24
N LYS A 223 19.36 4.66 -7.23
CA LYS A 223 20.16 5.43 -8.20
C LYS A 223 19.29 6.15 -9.23
N TYR A 224 18.13 5.58 -9.56
CA TYR A 224 17.25 6.09 -10.61
C TYR A 224 15.80 6.18 -10.11
N VAL A 225 15.02 7.01 -10.80
CA VAL A 225 13.55 7.09 -10.66
C VAL A 225 12.96 6.85 -12.04
N LEU A 226 12.14 5.82 -12.15
CA LEU A 226 11.41 5.44 -13.37
C LEU A 226 9.94 5.77 -13.20
N PHE A 227 9.35 6.43 -14.17
CA PHE A 227 7.93 6.74 -14.22
C PHE A 227 7.50 6.96 -15.68
N ASP A 228 6.22 6.83 -15.97
CA ASP A 228 5.67 7.09 -17.28
C ASP A 228 5.86 8.58 -17.67
N SER A 229 6.10 8.83 -18.96
CA SER A 229 6.18 10.17 -19.55
C SER A 229 5.00 11.07 -19.20
N TRP A 230 3.86 10.50 -18.95
CA TRP A 230 2.65 11.14 -18.44
C TRP A 230 2.86 11.97 -17.15
N PHE A 231 3.79 11.57 -16.31
CA PHE A 231 4.16 12.29 -15.09
C PHE A 231 5.27 13.33 -15.31
N SER A 232 5.91 13.32 -16.47
CA SER A 232 7.03 14.22 -16.75
C SER A 232 6.53 15.61 -17.09
N ASN A 233 6.90 16.57 -16.25
CA ASN A 233 6.84 17.98 -16.58
C ASN A 233 8.07 18.69 -15.97
N PRO A 234 8.46 19.87 -16.47
CA PRO A 234 9.69 20.52 -16.05
C PRO A 234 9.81 20.75 -14.55
N ALA A 235 8.71 21.12 -13.88
CA ALA A 235 8.73 21.38 -12.44
C ALA A 235 8.98 20.11 -11.62
N GLN A 236 8.31 18.99 -11.94
CA GLN A 236 8.52 17.73 -11.26
C GLN A 236 9.91 17.14 -11.56
N LEU A 237 10.41 17.27 -12.79
CA LEU A 237 11.75 16.83 -13.14
C LEU A 237 12.81 17.60 -12.35
N ALA A 238 12.65 18.92 -12.20
CA ALA A 238 13.55 19.74 -11.38
C ALA A 238 13.50 19.30 -9.91
N GLU A 239 12.31 19.00 -9.37
CA GLU A 239 12.17 18.55 -7.99
C GLU A 239 12.75 17.17 -7.75
N ILE A 240 12.55 16.21 -8.67
CA ILE A 240 13.19 14.89 -8.61
C ILE A 240 14.71 15.03 -8.67
N LYS A 241 15.24 15.89 -9.55
CA LYS A 241 16.67 16.17 -9.63
C LYS A 241 17.22 16.73 -8.31
N HIS A 242 16.48 17.63 -7.67
CA HIS A 242 16.84 18.14 -6.34
C HIS A 242 16.82 17.02 -5.27
N LEU A 243 15.83 16.14 -5.30
CA LEU A 243 15.77 14.99 -4.39
C LEU A 243 16.93 14.01 -4.57
N LYS A 244 17.48 13.88 -5.79
CA LYS A 244 18.63 13.03 -6.08
C LYS A 244 19.89 13.44 -5.29
N TRP A 245 20.09 14.73 -5.04
CA TRP A 245 21.19 15.23 -4.18
C TRP A 245 21.04 14.83 -2.72
N MET A 246 19.81 14.53 -2.26
CA MET A 246 19.55 14.00 -0.92
C MET A 246 19.75 12.48 -0.84
N LEU A 247 19.96 11.81 -1.97
CA LEU A 247 20.09 10.35 -2.08
C LEU A 247 21.55 9.87 -2.12
N LEU A 248 22.48 10.76 -2.42
CA LEU A 248 23.91 10.47 -2.41
C LEU A 248 24.47 10.70 -1.00
N PRO A 249 25.32 9.79 -0.49
CA PRO A 249 26.00 9.98 0.79
C PRO A 249 26.93 11.16 0.79
#